data_95e408d19ad44b7f492f98f1c9a1ed92
#
_entry.id   95e408d19ad44b7f492f98f1c9a1ed92
#
_cell.length_a   1.000
_cell.length_b   1.000
_cell.length_c   1.000
_cell.angle_alpha   90.00
_cell.angle_beta   90.00
_cell.angle_gamma   90.00
#
_symmetry.space_group_name_H-M   'P 1'
#
loop_
_entity.id
_entity.type
_entity.pdbx_description
1 polymer ?
#
loop_
_entity_poly.entity_id
_entity_poly.type
_entity_poly.pdbx_seq_one_letter_code
_entity_poly.pdbx_strand_id
1 'polypeptide(L)'
;MLQGFEELCRKEVIDIATGQRLGFIDDIELDIESGRVSSLVIYGGIRLFGLLGRGGDTFISCSDIRVVGEDVLLVELGESGTESKFTKNGRKGILSLLK
;
A
#
# COMPACT_ATOMS: atom_id res chain seq x y z
N MET A 1 15.01 10.79 -7.10
CA MET A 1 13.84 11.04 -7.93
C MET A 1 12.69 11.53 -7.06
N LEU A 2 12.08 12.61 -7.46
CA LEU A 2 10.92 13.12 -6.73
C LEU A 2 9.66 12.79 -7.49
N GLN A 3 8.63 12.36 -6.74
CA GLN A 3 7.33 12.05 -7.31
C GLN A 3 6.26 12.74 -6.49
N GLY A 4 5.36 13.44 -7.16
CA GLY A 4 4.22 14.00 -6.48
C GLY A 4 3.23 12.92 -6.13
N PHE A 5 2.46 13.16 -5.08
CA PHE A 5 1.46 12.18 -4.66
C PHE A 5 0.42 11.97 -5.75
N GLU A 6 -0.01 13.04 -6.38
CA GLU A 6 -1.01 12.91 -7.43
C GLU A 6 -0.50 12.05 -8.58
N GLU A 7 0.77 12.23 -8.92
CA GLU A 7 1.36 11.42 -9.97
C GLU A 7 1.36 9.95 -9.62
N LEU A 8 1.69 9.65 -8.37
CA LEU A 8 1.69 8.26 -7.93
C LEU A 8 0.31 7.65 -7.98
N CYS A 9 -0.70 8.45 -7.64
CA CYS A 9 -2.07 7.93 -7.61
C CYS A 9 -2.59 7.59 -9.00
N ARG A 10 -1.96 8.09 -10.04
CA ARG A 10 -2.38 7.77 -11.40
C ARG A 10 -1.76 6.51 -11.94
N LYS A 11 -0.84 5.92 -11.20
CA LYS A 11 -0.14 4.74 -11.67
C LYS A 11 -0.78 3.51 -11.08
N GLU A 12 -0.92 2.49 -11.90
CA GLU A 12 -1.48 1.24 -11.41
C GLU A 12 -0.40 0.46 -10.70
N VAL A 13 -0.71 -0.02 -9.51
CA VAL A 13 0.23 -0.75 -8.69
C VAL A 13 0.15 -2.23 -9.04
N ILE A 14 1.30 -2.82 -9.32
CA ILE A 14 1.38 -4.22 -9.72
C ILE A 14 2.44 -4.89 -8.86
N ASP A 15 2.07 -6.03 -8.29
CA ASP A 15 3.00 -6.83 -7.52
C ASP A 15 3.76 -7.74 -8.47
N ILE A 16 5.06 -7.51 -8.62
CA ILE A 16 5.82 -8.26 -9.59
C ILE A 16 6.06 -9.70 -9.17
N ALA A 17 5.92 -9.98 -7.88
CA ALA A 17 6.11 -11.35 -7.41
C ALA A 17 4.99 -12.26 -7.89
N THR A 18 3.78 -11.73 -8.01
CA THR A 18 2.63 -12.53 -8.39
C THR A 18 2.01 -12.11 -9.71
N GLY A 19 2.39 -10.94 -10.21
CA GLY A 19 1.74 -10.38 -11.39
C GLY A 19 0.38 -9.79 -11.10
N GLN A 20 0.01 -9.69 -9.85
CA GLN A 20 -1.31 -9.25 -9.47
C GLN A 20 -1.42 -7.73 -9.54
N ARG A 21 -2.53 -7.28 -10.10
CA ARG A 21 -2.81 -5.85 -10.17
C ARG A 21 -3.52 -5.44 -8.89
N LEU A 22 -2.89 -4.57 -8.14
CA LEU A 22 -3.39 -4.20 -6.82
C LEU A 22 -4.33 -3.01 -6.84
N GLY A 23 -4.30 -2.21 -7.89
CA GLY A 23 -5.15 -1.05 -7.97
C GLY A 23 -4.35 0.23 -7.93
N PHE A 24 -4.98 1.29 -7.45
CA PHE A 24 -4.37 2.60 -7.45
C PHE A 24 -4.26 3.09 -6.00
N ILE A 25 -3.25 3.91 -5.77
CA ILE A 25 -2.99 4.41 -4.43
C ILE A 25 -4.06 5.41 -4.04
N ASP A 26 -4.59 5.23 -2.84
CA ASP A 26 -5.62 6.10 -2.30
C ASP A 26 -5.10 7.05 -1.24
N ASP A 27 -4.03 6.67 -0.57
CA ASP A 27 -3.56 7.46 0.56
C ASP A 27 -2.11 7.13 0.84
N ILE A 28 -1.49 7.90 1.71
CA ILE A 28 -0.15 7.61 2.19
C ILE A 28 -0.14 7.68 3.70
N GLU A 29 0.82 7.00 4.28
CA GLU A 29 1.11 7.15 5.70
C GLU A 29 2.41 7.90 5.83
N LEU A 30 2.37 8.97 6.59
CA LEU A 30 3.53 9.81 6.79
C LEU A 30 4.03 9.61 8.22
N ASP A 31 5.31 9.31 8.32
CA ASP A 31 5.93 9.22 9.63
C ASP A 31 6.30 10.65 10.05
N ILE A 32 5.54 11.17 10.98
CA ILE A 32 5.72 12.56 11.37
C ILE A 32 7.07 12.80 12.02
N GLU A 33 7.56 11.83 12.77
CA GLU A 33 8.82 12.02 13.47
C GLU A 33 10.00 12.12 12.53
N SER A 34 10.04 11.29 11.51
CA SER A 34 11.14 11.33 10.56
C SER A 34 10.86 12.24 9.38
N GLY A 35 9.60 12.60 9.18
CA GLY A 35 9.21 13.41 8.02
C GLY A 35 9.22 12.64 6.73
N ARG A 36 9.08 11.33 6.77
CA ARG A 36 9.16 10.50 5.59
C ARG A 36 7.86 9.75 5.36
N VAL A 37 7.60 9.48 4.08
CA VAL A 37 6.47 8.63 3.74
C VAL A 37 6.82 7.20 4.08
N SER A 38 5.98 6.59 4.88
CA SER A 38 6.21 5.23 5.35
C SER A 38 5.58 4.21 4.40
N SER A 39 4.34 4.44 4.02
CA SER A 39 3.59 3.46 3.24
C SER A 39 2.68 4.15 2.25
N LEU A 40 2.37 3.42 1.20
CA LEU A 40 1.31 3.77 0.27
C LEU A 40 0.12 2.89 0.60
N VAL A 41 -1.07 3.44 0.51
CA VAL A 41 -2.27 2.75 0.98
C VAL A 41 -3.27 2.61 -0.15
N ILE A 42 -3.81 1.41 -0.30
CA ILE A 42 -4.91 1.13 -1.22
C ILE A 42 -6.07 0.68 -0.37
N TYR A 43 -7.16 1.44 -0.42
CA TYR A 43 -8.30 1.18 0.43
C TYR A 43 -9.10 -0.01 -0.03
N GLY A 44 -9.70 -0.69 0.92
CA GLY A 44 -10.66 -1.74 0.62
C GLY A 44 -10.05 -3.03 0.15
N GLY A 45 -8.76 -3.15 0.28
CA GLY A 45 -8.09 -4.36 -0.14
C GLY A 45 -8.03 -4.51 -1.64
N ILE A 46 -7.56 -5.65 -2.06
CA ILE A 46 -7.37 -5.94 -3.47
C ILE A 46 -8.69 -6.36 -4.06
N ARG A 47 -9.06 -5.75 -5.17
CA ARG A 47 -10.37 -5.99 -5.76
C ARG A 47 -10.31 -6.96 -6.90
N LEU A 48 -10.02 -8.18 -6.61
CA LEU A 48 -10.02 -9.22 -7.62
C LEU A 48 -11.43 -9.75 -7.77
N PHE A 49 -11.98 -9.62 -8.97
CA PHE A 49 -13.30 -10.16 -9.27
C PHE A 49 -14.39 -9.61 -8.36
N GLY A 50 -14.10 -8.56 -7.66
CA GLY A 50 -15.09 -8.00 -6.77
C GLY A 50 -15.38 -8.84 -5.55
N LEU A 51 -14.66 -9.92 -5.35
CA LEU A 51 -14.94 -10.81 -4.24
C LEU A 51 -14.11 -10.52 -3.02
N LEU A 52 -12.94 -9.99 -3.23
CA LEU A 52 -12.01 -9.78 -2.13
C LEU A 52 -12.01 -8.38 -1.62
N GLY A 53 -12.95 -7.59 -2.03
CA GLY A 53 -12.93 -6.19 -1.71
C GLY A 53 -13.23 -5.85 -0.28
N ARG A 54 -13.59 -6.83 0.51
CA ARG A 54 -13.90 -6.52 1.90
C ARG A 54 -12.76 -6.81 2.83
N GLY A 55 -11.62 -7.15 2.33
CA GLY A 55 -10.47 -7.21 3.17
C GLY A 55 -10.14 -5.80 3.63
N GLY A 56 -9.22 -5.68 4.51
CA GLY A 56 -8.79 -4.37 4.95
C GLY A 56 -7.99 -3.65 3.90
N ASP A 57 -7.44 -2.53 4.28
CA ASP A 57 -6.62 -1.75 3.38
C ASP A 57 -5.29 -2.45 3.12
N THR A 58 -4.72 -2.19 1.97
CA THR A 58 -3.42 -2.74 1.60
C THR A 58 -2.36 -1.67 1.85
N PHE A 59 -1.35 -2.03 2.60
CA PHE A 59 -0.26 -1.12 2.93
C PHE A 59 1.01 -1.58 2.25
N ILE A 60 1.59 -0.71 1.46
CA ILE A 60 2.79 -1.02 0.69
C ILE A 60 3.92 -0.15 1.22
N SER A 61 4.91 -0.81 1.82
CA SER A 61 6.06 -0.07 2.31
C SER A 61 6.79 0.57 1.15
N CYS A 62 7.27 1.78 1.36
CA CYS A 62 8.04 2.44 0.32
C CYS A 62 9.29 1.67 -0.04
N SER A 63 9.80 0.88 0.88
CA SER A 63 10.98 0.06 0.59
C SER A 63 10.66 -1.10 -0.36
N ASP A 64 9.40 -1.40 -0.57
CA ASP A 64 9.00 -2.47 -1.47
C ASP A 64 8.82 -2.00 -2.91
N ILE A 65 8.95 -0.72 -3.15
CA ILE A 65 8.82 -0.19 -4.50
C ILE A 65 10.07 -0.54 -5.29
N ARG A 66 9.86 -1.14 -6.45
CA ARG A 66 10.98 -1.57 -7.29
C ARG A 66 11.18 -0.68 -8.50
N VAL A 67 10.08 -0.32 -9.15
CA VAL A 67 10.17 0.50 -10.37
C VAL A 67 9.04 1.50 -10.38
N VAL A 68 9.37 2.74 -10.69
CA VAL A 68 8.36 3.77 -10.90
C VAL A 68 8.30 4.05 -12.38
N GLY A 69 7.30 3.53 -13.04
CA GLY A 69 7.12 3.73 -14.48
C GLY A 69 6.21 4.90 -14.76
N GLU A 70 5.91 5.12 -16.03
CA GLU A 70 5.01 6.20 -16.39
C GLU A 70 3.58 5.93 -15.93
N ASP A 71 3.12 4.72 -16.16
CA ASP A 71 1.74 4.36 -15.88
C ASP A 71 1.61 3.29 -14.83
N VAL A 72 2.71 2.75 -14.35
CA VAL A 72 2.68 1.65 -13.40
C VAL A 72 3.66 1.90 -12.28
N LEU A 73 3.36 1.29 -11.15
CA LEU A 73 4.25 1.28 -10.00
C LEU A 73 4.45 -0.19 -9.65
N LEU A 74 5.67 -0.67 -9.84
CA LEU A 74 5.95 -2.07 -9.59
C LEU A 74 6.49 -2.25 -8.19
N VAL A 75 5.86 -3.12 -7.45
CA VAL A 75 6.24 -3.38 -6.07
C VAL A 75 6.46 -4.87 -5.87
N GLU A 76 7.11 -5.21 -4.81
CA GLU A 76 7.34 -6.61 -4.48
C GLU A 76 6.99 -6.81 -3.02
N LEU A 77 5.80 -7.33 -2.78
CA LEU A 77 5.28 -7.39 -1.42
C LEU A 77 5.73 -8.58 -0.62
N GLY A 78 6.03 -9.69 -1.27
CA GLY A 78 6.33 -10.88 -0.54
C GLY A 78 5.08 -11.46 0.10
N GLU A 79 5.25 -12.57 0.74
CA GLU A 79 4.10 -13.32 1.23
C GLU A 79 3.34 -12.64 2.33
N SER A 80 4.06 -12.06 3.26
CA SER A 80 3.40 -11.52 4.45
C SER A 80 3.19 -10.02 4.36
N GLY A 81 3.55 -9.43 3.25
CA GLY A 81 3.55 -7.98 3.18
C GLY A 81 2.22 -7.35 3.49
N THR A 82 1.23 -7.72 2.74
CA THR A 82 -0.09 -7.11 2.89
C THR A 82 -0.76 -7.55 4.17
N GLU A 83 -0.78 -8.82 4.38
CA GLU A 83 -1.51 -9.37 5.51
C GLU A 83 -0.91 -8.94 6.83
N SER A 84 0.39 -9.03 6.93
CA SER A 84 1.07 -8.68 8.16
C SER A 84 0.85 -7.23 8.53
N LYS A 85 0.98 -6.36 7.56
CA LYS A 85 0.82 -4.94 7.84
C LYS A 85 -0.60 -4.57 8.19
N PHE A 86 -1.54 -5.20 7.54
CA PHE A 86 -2.92 -4.92 7.86
C PHE A 86 -3.24 -5.30 9.30
N THR A 87 -2.84 -6.48 9.72
CA THR A 87 -3.09 -6.93 11.06
C THR A 87 -2.44 -6.03 12.08
N LYS A 88 -1.18 -5.72 11.84
CA LYS A 88 -0.44 -4.88 12.76
C LYS A 88 -1.07 -3.51 12.87
N ASN A 89 -1.44 -2.95 11.75
CA ASN A 89 -1.98 -1.60 11.76
C ASN A 89 -3.34 -1.55 12.45
N GLY A 90 -4.17 -2.53 12.20
CA GLY A 90 -5.47 -2.57 12.84
C GLY A 90 -5.35 -2.72 14.34
N ARG A 91 -4.50 -3.62 14.76
CA ARG A 91 -4.33 -3.83 16.19
C ARG A 91 -3.75 -2.59 16.86
N LYS A 92 -2.81 -1.98 16.20
CA LYS A 92 -2.20 -0.79 16.76
C LYS A 92 -3.21 0.32 16.92
N GLY A 93 -4.07 0.49 15.94
CA GLY A 93 -5.09 1.51 16.03
C GLY A 93 -6.03 1.27 17.20
N ILE A 94 -6.43 0.03 17.35
CA ILE A 94 -7.32 -0.31 18.44
C ILE A 94 -6.66 -0.09 19.78
N LEU A 95 -5.44 -0.53 19.89
CA LEU A 95 -4.73 -0.37 21.15
C LEU A 95 -4.51 1.08 21.51
N SER A 96 -4.28 1.88 20.50
CA SER A 96 -4.10 3.31 20.75
C SER A 96 -5.35 3.92 21.31
N LEU A 97 -6.50 3.49 20.84
CA LEU A 97 -7.74 4.02 21.34
C LEU A 97 -8.03 3.56 22.75
N LEU A 98 -7.58 2.39 23.09
CA LEU A 98 -7.84 1.85 24.42
C LEU A 98 -6.93 2.42 25.46
N LYS A 99 -5.90 3.05 25.07
CA LYS A 99 -5.01 3.67 26.03
C LYS A 99 -5.39 5.10 26.28
#